data_00978fc4885700b55febc920c2211762
#
_entry.id   00978fc4885700b55febc920c2211762
#
_cell.length_a   1.000
_cell.length_b   1.000
_cell.length_c   1.000
_cell.angle_alpha   90.00
_cell.angle_beta   90.00
_cell.angle_gamma   90.00
#
_symmetry.space_group_name_H-M   'P 1'
#
loop_
_entity.id
_entity.type
_entity.pdbx_description
1 polymer ?
#
loop_
_entity_poly.entity_id
_entity_poly.type
_entity_poly.pdbx_seq_one_letter_code
_entity_poly.pdbx_strand_id
1 'polypeptide(L)'
;MFRKYFLFTTCFYLSLFSVAQIDETKVETVQKFDEVLTYINRLYVDSVDDKKLTDAAIVALLEKLDPHSTYISKEEVDEANSSIMGSFVGIGVRFQILKDTLMVVATIPGGPSEKIGILPGDKIVRIENENVAGVGLKNNQVREKLMGELGTKVKIEILRKKAKKPLNFVITRDHIPINSVDSYYMITPEIGYIKLNSFSRTSQDEVQKGINFLKDKGMKHLIFDLQGNGGGLLDAAQRLADEFLSGEKLIVYSEGRAQPRNNLNAGKKGLWESGSLILLTDEYAASASEILSGAIQDWDRGMIVGRRTYGKGLVQRPIDLTDGSQIRLTTARYYTPSGRFIQKPYDNLEAYEDDLNIRFKNGEFSHADSIKLPDSLKYQTNITKRTVYGGGGIMPDIFVPIDTSASTDYFSDLIQGGHLTSFSLEYVDKNRDAIFAKYATFDEFKKNFTIDKKFMDEFLAYVEKEDKELKFNEEQFKTSEGLLKLRMKAVLAQDLWGYSEFYQIYNDSNEILQRAIEVIQKGEYEKTNLDRKN
;
A
#
# COMPACT_ATOMS: atom_id res chain seq x y z
N MET A 1 -35.67 45.11 -69.78
CA MET A 1 -34.69 45.93 -69.09
C MET A 1 -34.99 45.91 -67.58
N PHE A 2 -34.51 44.91 -66.88
CA PHE A 2 -34.78 44.69 -65.45
C PHE A 2 -33.45 44.70 -64.67
N ARG A 3 -33.25 45.67 -63.76
CA ARG A 3 -32.13 45.81 -62.90
C ARG A 3 -32.37 45.03 -61.60
N LYS A 4 -31.63 43.93 -61.36
CA LYS A 4 -31.68 43.17 -60.08
C LYS A 4 -30.78 43.88 -59.06
N TYR A 5 -31.38 44.27 -57.98
CA TYR A 5 -30.66 44.69 -56.77
C TYR A 5 -30.22 43.47 -55.98
N PHE A 6 -28.92 43.38 -55.74
CA PHE A 6 -28.35 42.33 -54.87
C PHE A 6 -28.18 42.97 -53.48
N LEU A 7 -29.02 42.49 -52.54
CA LEU A 7 -28.86 42.89 -51.13
C LEU A 7 -27.79 41.99 -50.52
N PHE A 8 -26.66 42.58 -50.09
CA PHE A 8 -25.66 41.94 -49.28
C PHE A 8 -26.07 42.04 -47.79
N THR A 9 -26.51 40.95 -47.19
CA THR A 9 -26.80 40.87 -45.76
C THR A 9 -25.52 40.46 -45.06
N THR A 10 -24.88 41.40 -44.41
CA THR A 10 -23.70 41.18 -43.56
C THR A 10 -24.19 40.62 -42.20
N CYS A 11 -24.04 39.32 -41.99
CA CYS A 11 -24.21 38.72 -40.66
C CYS A 11 -23.03 39.11 -39.76
N PHE A 12 -23.27 39.99 -38.82
CA PHE A 12 -22.35 40.30 -37.74
C PHE A 12 -22.43 39.18 -36.71
N TYR A 13 -21.45 38.27 -36.72
CA TYR A 13 -21.25 37.32 -35.61
C TYR A 13 -20.75 38.09 -34.38
N LEU A 14 -21.66 38.40 -33.47
CA LEU A 14 -21.28 38.74 -32.11
C LEU A 14 -20.83 37.44 -31.42
N SER A 15 -19.51 37.24 -31.36
CA SER A 15 -18.91 36.32 -30.41
C SER A 15 -19.13 36.87 -29.01
N LEU A 16 -20.10 36.33 -28.32
CA LEU A 16 -20.28 36.50 -26.88
C LEU A 16 -19.06 35.83 -26.19
N PHE A 17 -18.04 36.63 -25.91
CA PHE A 17 -17.09 36.28 -24.88
C PHE A 17 -17.85 36.23 -23.56
N SER A 18 -18.12 35.02 -23.06
CA SER A 18 -18.50 34.82 -21.67
C SER A 18 -17.29 35.26 -20.82
N VAL A 19 -17.26 36.50 -20.42
CA VAL A 19 -16.42 36.95 -19.33
C VAL A 19 -16.91 36.17 -18.11
N ALA A 20 -16.12 35.19 -17.66
CA ALA A 20 -16.37 34.53 -16.40
C ALA A 20 -16.46 35.65 -15.34
N GLN A 21 -17.65 35.82 -14.76
CA GLN A 21 -17.90 36.78 -13.72
C GLN A 21 -16.98 36.42 -12.56
N ILE A 22 -15.92 37.22 -12.35
CA ILE A 22 -15.02 37.05 -11.23
C ILE A 22 -15.88 37.31 -9.98
N ASP A 23 -16.02 36.29 -9.15
CA ASP A 23 -16.74 36.39 -7.90
C ASP A 23 -16.01 37.38 -6.99
N GLU A 24 -16.58 38.57 -6.81
CA GLU A 24 -16.00 39.67 -6.03
C GLU A 24 -15.58 39.21 -4.63
N THR A 25 -16.36 38.34 -4.00
CA THR A 25 -16.05 37.76 -2.68
C THR A 25 -14.74 36.97 -2.68
N LYS A 26 -14.42 36.30 -3.78
CA LYS A 26 -13.15 35.58 -3.92
C LYS A 26 -11.96 36.51 -4.06
N VAL A 27 -12.13 37.60 -4.78
CA VAL A 27 -11.08 38.63 -4.92
C VAL A 27 -10.75 39.24 -3.56
N GLU A 28 -11.77 39.62 -2.78
CA GLU A 28 -11.60 40.16 -1.43
C GLU A 28 -10.90 39.17 -0.49
N THR A 29 -11.25 37.88 -0.57
CA THR A 29 -10.65 36.84 0.27
C THR A 29 -9.17 36.65 -0.03
N VAL A 30 -8.80 36.62 -1.31
CA VAL A 30 -7.41 36.49 -1.75
C VAL A 30 -6.60 37.73 -1.33
N GLN A 31 -7.15 38.93 -1.54
CA GLN A 31 -6.51 40.19 -1.13
C GLN A 31 -6.26 40.23 0.38
N LYS A 32 -7.25 39.84 1.20
CA LYS A 32 -7.09 39.78 2.65
C LYS A 32 -5.94 38.85 3.07
N PHE A 33 -5.77 37.73 2.40
CA PHE A 33 -4.68 36.78 2.69
C PHE A 33 -3.32 37.38 2.34
N ASP A 34 -3.22 38.03 1.19
CA ASP A 34 -2.01 38.75 0.73
C ASP A 34 -1.65 39.91 1.68
N GLU A 35 -2.64 40.70 2.12
CA GLU A 35 -2.43 41.76 3.11
C GLU A 35 -1.84 41.23 4.42
N VAL A 36 -2.37 40.11 4.94
CA VAL A 36 -1.87 39.50 6.18
C VAL A 36 -0.41 39.08 6.04
N LEU A 37 -0.04 38.39 4.97
CA LEU A 37 1.35 38.01 4.69
C LEU A 37 2.25 39.24 4.56
N THR A 38 1.78 40.27 3.86
CA THR A 38 2.49 41.53 3.71
C THR A 38 2.75 42.22 5.05
N TYR A 39 1.75 42.27 5.94
CA TYR A 39 1.92 42.89 7.27
C TYR A 39 2.84 42.05 8.17
N ILE A 40 2.75 40.73 8.14
CA ILE A 40 3.66 39.85 8.88
C ILE A 40 5.11 40.15 8.44
N ASN A 41 5.38 40.15 7.14
CA ASN A 41 6.72 40.41 6.60
C ASN A 41 7.27 41.78 6.94
N ARG A 42 6.44 42.81 7.02
CA ARG A 42 6.88 44.18 7.25
C ARG A 42 6.94 44.60 8.70
N LEU A 43 6.07 44.01 9.55
CA LEU A 43 5.81 44.55 10.89
C LEU A 43 6.09 43.55 12.01
N TYR A 44 6.25 42.25 11.71
CA TYR A 44 6.56 41.30 12.76
C TYR A 44 7.91 41.55 13.39
N VAL A 45 8.04 41.34 14.70
CA VAL A 45 9.19 41.71 15.51
C VAL A 45 10.48 41.00 15.08
N ASP A 46 10.37 39.77 14.60
CA ASP A 46 11.50 38.95 14.13
C ASP A 46 11.40 38.68 12.62
N SER A 47 12.53 38.27 12.00
CA SER A 47 12.52 37.79 10.63
C SER A 47 11.72 36.51 10.47
N VAL A 48 10.91 36.42 9.44
CA VAL A 48 10.05 35.24 9.13
C VAL A 48 10.50 34.55 7.86
N ASP A 49 10.23 33.27 7.79
CA ASP A 49 10.39 32.45 6.58
C ASP A 49 9.03 32.36 5.87
N ASP A 50 8.87 33.16 4.81
CA ASP A 50 7.61 33.25 4.06
C ASP A 50 7.16 31.93 3.50
N LYS A 51 8.11 31.10 3.03
CA LYS A 51 7.79 29.80 2.47
C LYS A 51 7.15 28.91 3.55
N LYS A 52 7.79 28.80 4.70
CA LYS A 52 7.26 28.00 5.82
C LYS A 52 5.90 28.48 6.31
N LEU A 53 5.68 29.79 6.36
CA LEU A 53 4.38 30.34 6.75
C LEU A 53 3.30 30.02 5.72
N THR A 54 3.62 30.15 4.43
CA THR A 54 2.70 29.83 3.34
C THR A 54 2.36 28.34 3.34
N ASP A 55 3.36 27.46 3.46
CA ASP A 55 3.15 26.02 3.52
C ASP A 55 2.26 25.62 4.71
N ALA A 56 2.52 26.19 5.89
CA ALA A 56 1.70 25.96 7.08
C ALA A 56 0.25 26.45 6.90
N ALA A 57 0.05 27.59 6.24
CA ALA A 57 -1.29 28.09 5.95
C ALA A 57 -2.04 27.19 4.95
N ILE A 58 -1.35 26.67 3.91
CA ILE A 58 -1.94 25.73 2.95
C ILE A 58 -2.35 24.44 3.66
N VAL A 59 -1.50 23.87 4.52
CA VAL A 59 -1.83 22.70 5.32
C VAL A 59 -3.09 22.95 6.15
N ALA A 60 -3.15 24.06 6.89
CA ALA A 60 -4.31 24.41 7.72
C ALA A 60 -5.60 24.61 6.92
N LEU A 61 -5.52 25.12 5.68
CA LEU A 61 -6.66 25.24 4.78
C LEU A 61 -7.19 23.88 4.34
N LEU A 62 -6.29 22.96 3.97
CA LEU A 62 -6.65 21.62 3.50
C LEU A 62 -7.27 20.77 4.61
N GLU A 63 -6.73 20.85 5.83
CA GLU A 63 -7.27 20.17 7.02
C GLU A 63 -8.72 20.57 7.35
N LYS A 64 -9.17 21.77 6.94
CA LYS A 64 -10.55 22.22 7.12
C LYS A 64 -11.53 21.66 6.09
N LEU A 65 -11.05 21.03 5.02
CA LEU A 65 -11.89 20.48 3.96
C LEU A 65 -12.29 19.03 4.24
N ASP A 66 -11.31 18.18 4.48
CA ASP A 66 -11.50 16.75 4.72
C ASP A 66 -10.17 16.12 5.23
N PRO A 67 -10.19 14.88 5.79
CA PRO A 67 -8.99 14.25 6.35
C PRO A 67 -8.00 13.72 5.30
N HIS A 68 -8.25 13.92 4.01
CA HIS A 68 -7.46 13.33 2.92
C HIS A 68 -6.83 14.34 2.00
N SER A 69 -7.33 15.57 1.98
CA SER A 69 -6.68 16.65 1.23
C SER A 69 -5.38 17.05 1.92
N THR A 70 -4.25 16.95 1.19
CA THR A 70 -2.91 17.13 1.78
C THR A 70 -2.02 18.01 0.91
N TYR A 71 -1.08 18.69 1.55
CA TYR A 71 0.05 19.38 0.92
C TYR A 71 1.29 18.49 0.95
N ILE A 72 2.05 18.50 -0.12
CA ILE A 72 3.30 17.75 -0.28
C ILE A 72 4.36 18.74 -0.71
N SER A 73 5.40 18.90 0.08
CA SER A 73 6.50 19.81 -0.26
C SER A 73 7.23 19.33 -1.52
N LYS A 74 7.90 20.24 -2.22
CA LYS A 74 8.67 19.93 -3.43
C LYS A 74 9.65 18.77 -3.21
N GLU A 75 10.27 18.77 -2.05
CA GLU A 75 11.27 17.77 -1.65
C GLU A 75 10.66 16.36 -1.48
N GLU A 76 9.36 16.28 -1.16
CA GLU A 76 8.64 15.03 -0.88
C GLU A 76 7.84 14.49 -2.09
N VAL A 77 7.62 15.30 -3.14
CA VAL A 77 6.76 14.93 -4.29
C VAL A 77 7.20 13.64 -4.96
N ASP A 78 8.49 13.47 -5.22
CA ASP A 78 9.02 12.27 -5.88
C ASP A 78 8.84 11.02 -5.02
N GLU A 79 9.09 11.11 -3.71
CA GLU A 79 8.86 9.99 -2.78
C GLU A 79 7.38 9.65 -2.66
N ALA A 80 6.52 10.66 -2.49
CA ALA A 80 5.08 10.49 -2.37
C ALA A 80 4.43 9.87 -3.62
N ASN A 81 5.00 10.12 -4.81
CA ASN A 81 4.50 9.59 -6.07
C ASN A 81 5.15 8.24 -6.47
N SER A 82 6.29 7.85 -5.90
CA SER A 82 7.05 6.67 -6.31
C SER A 82 6.27 5.35 -6.23
N SER A 83 5.54 5.14 -5.13
CA SER A 83 4.71 3.93 -4.94
C SER A 83 3.57 3.84 -5.96
N ILE A 84 2.99 4.97 -6.33
CA ILE A 84 1.92 5.09 -7.32
C ILE A 84 2.47 4.84 -8.74
N MET A 85 3.65 5.36 -9.02
CA MET A 85 4.33 5.17 -10.31
C MET A 85 4.86 3.73 -10.48
N GLY A 86 5.04 2.98 -9.41
CA GLY A 86 5.62 1.63 -9.42
C GLY A 86 7.13 1.62 -9.65
N SER A 87 7.81 2.76 -9.50
CA SER A 87 9.26 2.86 -9.56
C SER A 87 9.77 4.16 -8.94
N PHE A 88 11.03 4.18 -8.56
CA PHE A 88 11.79 5.38 -8.19
C PHE A 88 13.16 5.37 -8.86
N VAL A 89 13.87 6.50 -8.85
CA VAL A 89 15.23 6.58 -9.40
C VAL A 89 16.26 6.43 -8.28
N GLY A 90 17.13 5.42 -8.39
CA GLY A 90 18.14 5.14 -7.35
C GLY A 90 19.14 4.08 -7.77
N ILE A 91 19.77 3.45 -6.78
CA ILE A 91 20.82 2.46 -7.01
C ILE A 91 20.34 0.99 -6.99
N GLY A 92 19.11 0.71 -6.59
CA GLY A 92 18.54 -0.66 -6.61
C GLY A 92 19.07 -1.57 -5.52
N VAL A 93 19.08 -1.11 -4.29
CA VAL A 93 19.38 -1.93 -3.10
C VAL A 93 18.23 -1.86 -2.08
N ARG A 94 17.95 -2.99 -1.44
CA ARG A 94 17.21 -3.02 -0.18
C ARG A 94 18.26 -2.98 0.93
N PHE A 95 18.15 -2.00 1.81
CA PHE A 95 19.12 -1.79 2.87
C PHE A 95 18.45 -1.77 4.24
N GLN A 96 19.26 -1.95 5.27
CA GLN A 96 18.90 -1.72 6.67
C GLN A 96 20.10 -1.14 7.41
N ILE A 97 19.82 -0.25 8.38
CA ILE A 97 20.86 0.26 9.27
C ILE A 97 21.01 -0.72 10.44
N LEU A 98 22.14 -1.38 10.50
CA LEU A 98 22.49 -2.32 11.55
C LEU A 98 23.70 -1.83 12.31
N LYS A 99 23.55 -1.58 13.62
CA LYS A 99 24.64 -1.04 14.48
C LYS A 99 25.29 0.18 13.86
N ASP A 100 24.45 1.16 13.54
CA ASP A 100 24.85 2.43 12.92
C ASP A 100 25.69 2.27 11.64
N THR A 101 25.42 1.20 10.87
CA THR A 101 26.07 0.92 9.59
C THR A 101 25.05 0.52 8.56
N LEU A 102 25.12 1.12 7.38
CA LEU A 102 24.22 0.85 6.27
C LEU A 102 24.59 -0.50 5.61
N MET A 103 23.75 -1.52 5.79
CA MET A 103 23.96 -2.84 5.24
C MET A 103 23.01 -3.12 4.07
N VAL A 104 23.56 -3.67 2.98
CA VAL A 104 22.77 -4.19 1.85
C VAL A 104 22.15 -5.52 2.25
N VAL A 105 20.81 -5.57 2.35
CA VAL A 105 20.05 -6.80 2.61
C VAL A 105 19.90 -7.61 1.32
N ALA A 106 19.57 -6.91 0.22
CA ALA A 106 19.43 -7.50 -1.10
C ALA A 106 19.64 -6.44 -2.19
N THR A 107 20.04 -6.87 -3.38
CA THR A 107 19.96 -6.08 -4.62
C THR A 107 18.64 -6.33 -5.31
N ILE A 108 18.14 -5.33 -6.02
CA ILE A 108 16.95 -5.49 -6.87
C ILE A 108 17.37 -6.19 -8.16
N PRO A 109 16.72 -7.30 -8.54
CA PRO A 109 17.05 -8.05 -9.74
C PRO A 109 17.04 -7.18 -11.01
N GLY A 110 18.10 -7.28 -11.81
CA GLY A 110 18.30 -6.45 -13.01
C GLY A 110 18.65 -4.99 -12.74
N GLY A 111 18.74 -4.59 -11.48
CA GLY A 111 19.05 -3.22 -11.06
C GLY A 111 20.53 -2.84 -11.23
N PRO A 112 20.85 -1.53 -11.13
CA PRO A 112 22.21 -1.05 -11.35
C PRO A 112 23.25 -1.61 -10.35
N SER A 113 22.87 -1.79 -9.09
CA SER A 113 23.77 -2.35 -8.06
C SER A 113 24.10 -3.82 -8.29
N GLU A 114 23.12 -4.63 -8.72
CA GLU A 114 23.37 -6.03 -9.06
C GLU A 114 24.34 -6.18 -10.24
N LYS A 115 24.11 -5.38 -11.31
CA LYS A 115 24.94 -5.38 -12.53
C LYS A 115 26.43 -5.12 -12.28
N ILE A 116 26.75 -4.34 -11.26
CA ILE A 116 28.14 -4.01 -10.91
C ILE A 116 28.70 -4.86 -9.78
N GLY A 117 27.92 -5.84 -9.27
CA GLY A 117 28.39 -6.83 -8.31
C GLY A 117 28.34 -6.41 -6.84
N ILE A 118 27.41 -5.52 -6.47
CA ILE A 118 27.03 -5.35 -5.08
C ILE A 118 26.33 -6.61 -4.59
N LEU A 119 26.61 -7.04 -3.38
CA LEU A 119 26.11 -8.30 -2.83
C LEU A 119 25.36 -8.08 -1.50
N PRO A 120 24.41 -8.95 -1.15
CA PRO A 120 23.84 -9.00 0.20
C PRO A 120 24.93 -9.18 1.25
N GLY A 121 24.88 -8.42 2.35
CA GLY A 121 25.87 -8.37 3.40
C GLY A 121 26.98 -7.32 3.19
N ASP A 122 27.04 -6.64 2.04
CA ASP A 122 27.94 -5.50 1.86
C ASP A 122 27.53 -4.35 2.79
N LYS A 123 28.52 -3.73 3.45
CA LYS A 123 28.31 -2.59 4.36
C LYS A 123 28.79 -1.32 3.68
N ILE A 124 27.88 -0.42 3.35
CA ILE A 124 28.21 0.88 2.75
C ILE A 124 28.74 1.78 3.87
N VAL A 125 30.00 2.19 3.75
CA VAL A 125 30.68 3.00 4.76
C VAL A 125 30.92 4.44 4.31
N ARG A 126 30.94 4.69 2.99
CA ARG A 126 31.00 6.05 2.42
C ARG A 126 30.09 6.19 1.22
N ILE A 127 29.50 7.39 1.08
CA ILE A 127 28.76 7.84 -0.11
C ILE A 127 29.32 9.20 -0.47
N GLU A 128 29.72 9.39 -1.75
CA GLU A 128 30.38 10.62 -2.28
C GLU A 128 31.56 11.08 -1.41
N ASN A 129 32.36 10.14 -0.88
CA ASN A 129 33.49 10.33 0.04
C ASN A 129 33.08 10.76 1.48
N GLU A 130 31.80 10.96 1.77
CA GLU A 130 31.30 11.24 3.12
C GLU A 130 31.16 9.94 3.93
N ASN A 131 31.61 9.93 5.17
CA ASN A 131 31.43 8.78 6.05
C ASN A 131 29.94 8.65 6.45
N VAL A 132 29.38 7.46 6.28
CA VAL A 132 27.99 7.13 6.60
C VAL A 132 27.84 6.00 7.62
N ALA A 133 28.95 5.58 8.25
CA ALA A 133 28.96 4.54 9.28
C ALA A 133 29.38 5.14 10.63
N GLY A 134 28.67 4.80 11.70
CA GLY A 134 28.95 5.30 13.05
C GLY A 134 28.61 6.78 13.25
N VAL A 135 27.66 7.34 12.51
CA VAL A 135 27.31 8.77 12.51
C VAL A 135 25.83 9.04 12.80
N GLY A 136 25.06 8.03 13.20
CA GLY A 136 23.64 8.17 13.53
C GLY A 136 22.75 8.45 12.31
N LEU A 137 23.13 7.95 11.12
CA LEU A 137 22.40 8.19 9.88
C LEU A 137 20.99 7.56 9.92
N LYS A 138 19.97 8.32 9.51
CA LYS A 138 18.58 7.86 9.44
C LYS A 138 18.21 7.40 8.03
N ASN A 139 17.16 6.57 7.94
CA ASN A 139 16.70 5.99 6.67
C ASN A 139 16.37 7.04 5.59
N ASN A 140 15.75 8.17 5.94
CA ASN A 140 15.48 9.26 5.00
C ASN A 140 16.78 9.86 4.44
N GLN A 141 17.78 10.11 5.29
CA GLN A 141 19.08 10.64 4.87
C GLN A 141 19.84 9.67 3.95
N VAL A 142 19.70 8.36 4.19
CA VAL A 142 20.24 7.33 3.27
C VAL A 142 19.58 7.43 1.90
N ARG A 143 18.25 7.55 1.87
CA ARG A 143 17.50 7.69 0.62
C ARG A 143 17.93 8.93 -0.15
N GLU A 144 17.96 10.10 0.48
CA GLU A 144 18.43 11.37 -0.12
C GLU A 144 19.81 11.23 -0.79
N LYS A 145 20.74 10.48 -0.17
CA LYS A 145 22.08 10.27 -0.71
C LYS A 145 22.13 9.26 -1.87
N LEU A 146 21.30 8.22 -1.84
CA LEU A 146 21.32 7.14 -2.82
C LEU A 146 20.36 7.35 -3.99
N MET A 147 19.23 8.04 -3.79
CA MET A 147 18.33 8.48 -4.85
C MET A 147 18.89 9.73 -5.57
N GLY A 148 18.26 10.12 -6.65
CA GLY A 148 18.62 11.33 -7.42
C GLY A 148 18.16 11.23 -8.87
N GLU A 149 18.61 12.14 -9.73
CA GLU A 149 18.20 12.21 -11.12
C GLU A 149 18.67 11.00 -11.93
N LEU A 150 17.84 10.57 -12.87
CA LEU A 150 18.12 9.45 -13.77
C LEU A 150 19.43 9.66 -14.54
N GLY A 151 20.26 8.63 -14.59
CA GLY A 151 21.55 8.64 -15.30
C GLY A 151 22.68 9.33 -14.55
N THR A 152 22.43 9.97 -13.41
CA THR A 152 23.50 10.51 -12.56
C THR A 152 24.25 9.40 -11.86
N LYS A 153 25.49 9.68 -11.44
CA LYS A 153 26.37 8.69 -10.80
C LYS A 153 26.50 8.98 -9.31
N VAL A 154 26.56 7.93 -8.52
CA VAL A 154 26.91 7.99 -7.10
C VAL A 154 28.10 7.06 -6.82
N LYS A 155 29.06 7.55 -6.05
CA LYS A 155 30.22 6.77 -5.61
C LYS A 155 29.95 6.22 -4.22
N ILE A 156 30.16 4.91 -4.04
CA ILE A 156 30.07 4.29 -2.73
C ILE A 156 31.33 3.48 -2.42
N GLU A 157 31.71 3.46 -1.15
CA GLU A 157 32.75 2.57 -0.62
C GLU A 157 32.07 1.55 0.32
N ILE A 158 32.37 0.28 0.11
CA ILE A 158 31.80 -0.81 0.90
C ILE A 158 32.85 -1.65 1.60
N LEU A 159 32.48 -2.21 2.74
CA LEU A 159 33.19 -3.30 3.40
C LEU A 159 32.49 -4.62 3.12
N ARG A 160 33.20 -5.57 2.52
CA ARG A 160 32.73 -6.93 2.23
C ARG A 160 33.49 -7.94 3.09
N LYS A 161 32.77 -8.86 3.75
CA LYS A 161 33.28 -9.78 4.77
C LYS A 161 34.55 -10.54 4.34
N LYS A 162 34.67 -10.91 3.06
CA LYS A 162 35.81 -11.68 2.54
C LYS A 162 36.88 -10.82 1.84
N ALA A 163 36.67 -9.50 1.74
CA ALA A 163 37.60 -8.58 1.11
C ALA A 163 38.61 -8.02 2.14
N LYS A 164 39.91 -8.00 1.73
CA LYS A 164 40.98 -7.47 2.61
C LYS A 164 41.00 -5.93 2.70
N LYS A 165 40.35 -5.25 1.76
CA LYS A 165 40.32 -3.78 1.65
C LYS A 165 38.89 -3.34 1.27
N PRO A 166 38.49 -2.10 1.58
CA PRO A 166 37.26 -1.53 1.08
C PRO A 166 37.21 -1.59 -0.46
N LEU A 167 36.02 -1.78 -1.00
CA LEU A 167 35.75 -1.81 -2.45
C LEU A 167 35.02 -0.54 -2.84
N ASN A 168 35.43 0.06 -3.96
CA ASN A 168 34.83 1.28 -4.49
C ASN A 168 33.96 0.94 -5.71
N PHE A 169 32.75 1.47 -5.73
CA PHE A 169 31.83 1.33 -6.83
C PHE A 169 31.30 2.69 -7.28
N VAL A 170 31.08 2.84 -8.58
CA VAL A 170 30.38 3.97 -9.18
C VAL A 170 29.11 3.43 -9.80
N ILE A 171 27.97 3.82 -9.26
CA ILE A 171 26.66 3.33 -9.66
C ILE A 171 25.97 4.42 -10.47
N THR A 172 25.47 4.09 -11.65
CA THR A 172 24.59 4.97 -12.40
C THR A 172 23.16 4.75 -11.92
N ARG A 173 22.50 5.82 -11.45
CA ARG A 173 21.10 5.73 -11.00
C ARG A 173 20.18 5.39 -12.15
N ASP A 174 19.23 4.52 -11.90
CA ASP A 174 18.29 4.01 -12.89
C ASP A 174 16.89 3.85 -12.25
N HIS A 175 15.87 3.58 -13.07
CA HIS A 175 14.55 3.22 -12.59
C HIS A 175 14.59 1.90 -11.82
N ILE A 176 14.19 1.95 -10.56
CA ILE A 176 14.12 0.81 -9.66
C ILE A 176 12.65 0.43 -9.51
N PRO A 177 12.22 -0.75 -9.95
CA PRO A 177 10.82 -1.15 -9.83
C PRO A 177 10.43 -1.32 -8.36
N ILE A 178 9.22 -0.86 -8.04
CA ILE A 178 8.51 -1.14 -6.80
C ILE A 178 7.39 -2.10 -7.17
N ASN A 179 7.55 -3.37 -6.80
CA ASN A 179 6.52 -4.36 -7.08
C ASN A 179 5.28 -4.08 -6.23
N SER A 180 4.12 -4.14 -6.86
CA SER A 180 2.82 -4.05 -6.19
C SER A 180 2.30 -5.42 -5.74
N VAL A 181 2.77 -6.50 -6.38
CA VAL A 181 2.49 -7.89 -6.00
C VAL A 181 3.67 -8.43 -5.18
N ASP A 182 3.45 -8.66 -3.90
CA ASP A 182 4.48 -9.17 -2.98
C ASP A 182 4.71 -10.68 -3.17
N SER A 183 3.66 -11.43 -3.51
CA SER A 183 3.73 -12.89 -3.59
C SER A 183 2.64 -13.46 -4.48
N TYR A 184 2.96 -14.54 -5.19
CA TYR A 184 1.99 -15.44 -5.82
C TYR A 184 2.54 -16.86 -5.82
N TYR A 185 1.72 -17.82 -5.38
CA TYR A 185 2.08 -19.23 -5.30
C TYR A 185 0.86 -20.15 -5.19
N MET A 186 1.05 -21.44 -5.42
CA MET A 186 0.02 -22.45 -5.19
C MET A 186 0.03 -22.86 -3.70
N ILE A 187 -1.11 -22.66 -3.01
CA ILE A 187 -1.32 -23.15 -1.63
C ILE A 187 -1.52 -24.65 -1.65
N THR A 188 -2.37 -25.12 -2.58
CA THR A 188 -2.64 -26.53 -2.86
C THR A 188 -2.55 -26.75 -4.36
N PRO A 189 -2.61 -27.99 -4.88
CA PRO A 189 -2.62 -28.20 -6.33
C PRO A 189 -3.72 -27.47 -7.11
N GLU A 190 -4.79 -27.01 -6.43
CA GLU A 190 -5.94 -26.36 -7.06
C GLU A 190 -6.18 -24.92 -6.58
N ILE A 191 -5.61 -24.50 -5.45
CA ILE A 191 -5.81 -23.16 -4.88
C ILE A 191 -4.57 -22.30 -5.12
N GLY A 192 -4.71 -21.23 -5.90
CA GLY A 192 -3.71 -20.20 -6.10
C GLY A 192 -3.93 -19.01 -5.15
N TYR A 193 -2.86 -18.34 -4.80
CA TYR A 193 -2.82 -17.17 -3.95
C TYR A 193 -2.04 -16.04 -4.61
N ILE A 194 -2.56 -14.81 -4.52
CA ILE A 194 -1.88 -13.58 -4.94
C ILE A 194 -2.02 -12.55 -3.83
N LYS A 195 -0.90 -11.95 -3.37
CA LYS A 195 -0.85 -10.83 -2.45
C LYS A 195 -0.60 -9.54 -3.21
N LEU A 196 -1.58 -8.64 -3.23
CA LEU A 196 -1.43 -7.30 -3.77
C LEU A 196 -1.25 -6.30 -2.62
N ASN A 197 -0.12 -5.58 -2.61
CA ASN A 197 0.23 -4.63 -1.56
C ASN A 197 -0.24 -3.19 -1.86
N SER A 198 -0.28 -2.80 -3.15
CA SER A 198 -0.72 -1.46 -3.58
C SER A 198 -1.27 -1.47 -5.00
N PHE A 199 -2.02 -0.43 -5.36
CA PHE A 199 -2.52 -0.22 -6.72
C PHE A 199 -1.64 0.82 -7.43
N SER A 200 -0.66 0.35 -8.19
CA SER A 200 0.28 1.16 -8.97
C SER A 200 0.03 1.02 -10.48
N ARG A 201 0.81 1.72 -11.29
CA ARG A 201 0.74 1.60 -12.74
C ARG A 201 1.07 0.20 -13.25
N THR A 202 1.92 -0.54 -12.53
CA THR A 202 2.41 -1.87 -12.90
C THR A 202 1.55 -3.01 -12.36
N SER A 203 0.59 -2.72 -11.46
CA SER A 203 -0.19 -3.75 -10.75
C SER A 203 -0.92 -4.72 -11.66
N GLN A 204 -1.50 -4.24 -12.78
CA GLN A 204 -2.20 -5.12 -13.72
C GLN A 204 -1.24 -6.14 -14.34
N ASP A 205 -0.10 -5.69 -14.86
CA ASP A 205 0.88 -6.58 -15.50
C ASP A 205 1.44 -7.61 -14.51
N GLU A 206 1.67 -7.20 -13.27
CA GLU A 206 2.17 -8.08 -12.21
C GLU A 206 1.11 -9.13 -11.80
N VAL A 207 -0.15 -8.71 -11.63
CA VAL A 207 -1.26 -9.63 -11.32
C VAL A 207 -1.50 -10.58 -12.49
N GLN A 208 -1.47 -10.12 -13.75
CA GLN A 208 -1.58 -10.97 -14.93
C GLN A 208 -0.49 -12.04 -14.97
N LYS A 209 0.76 -11.67 -14.66
CA LYS A 209 1.87 -12.65 -14.53
C LYS A 209 1.57 -13.70 -13.45
N GLY A 210 1.08 -13.26 -12.29
CA GLY A 210 0.68 -14.16 -11.21
C GLY A 210 -0.45 -15.11 -11.63
N ILE A 211 -1.54 -14.59 -12.23
CA ILE A 211 -2.66 -15.41 -12.70
C ILE A 211 -2.21 -16.44 -13.74
N ASN A 212 -1.40 -16.04 -14.72
CA ASN A 212 -0.91 -16.95 -15.75
C ASN A 212 -0.03 -18.06 -15.15
N PHE A 213 0.91 -17.69 -14.27
CA PHE A 213 1.74 -18.68 -13.55
C PHE A 213 0.88 -19.70 -12.79
N LEU A 214 -0.14 -19.24 -12.07
CA LEU A 214 -1.02 -20.11 -11.29
C LEU A 214 -1.90 -21.00 -12.18
N LYS A 215 -2.40 -20.47 -13.31
CA LYS A 215 -3.13 -21.25 -14.32
C LYS A 215 -2.27 -22.37 -14.91
N ASP A 216 -1.02 -22.07 -15.25
CA ASP A 216 -0.07 -23.06 -15.77
C ASP A 216 0.24 -24.17 -14.74
N LYS A 217 0.05 -23.88 -13.44
CA LYS A 217 0.17 -24.84 -12.34
C LYS A 217 -1.13 -25.61 -12.04
N GLY A 218 -2.22 -25.32 -12.75
CA GLY A 218 -3.50 -26.02 -12.60
C GLY A 218 -4.48 -25.38 -11.61
N MET A 219 -4.33 -24.07 -11.31
CA MET A 219 -5.24 -23.34 -10.44
C MET A 219 -6.69 -23.46 -10.91
N LYS A 220 -7.60 -23.76 -9.98
CA LYS A 220 -9.07 -23.76 -10.16
C LYS A 220 -9.76 -22.71 -9.29
N HIS A 221 -9.14 -22.32 -8.18
CA HIS A 221 -9.65 -21.37 -7.20
C HIS A 221 -8.58 -20.31 -6.93
N LEU A 222 -8.97 -19.03 -6.96
CA LEU A 222 -8.08 -17.91 -6.69
C LEU A 222 -8.45 -17.24 -5.36
N ILE A 223 -7.47 -17.15 -4.46
CA ILE A 223 -7.52 -16.27 -3.29
C ILE A 223 -6.68 -15.04 -3.58
N PHE A 224 -7.32 -13.87 -3.59
CA PHE A 224 -6.69 -12.57 -3.88
C PHE A 224 -6.65 -11.73 -2.61
N ASP A 225 -5.46 -11.50 -2.09
CA ASP A 225 -5.26 -10.90 -0.77
C ASP A 225 -5.00 -9.39 -0.85
N LEU A 226 -5.92 -8.63 -0.23
CA LEU A 226 -5.86 -7.17 -0.06
C LEU A 226 -5.64 -6.74 1.40
N GLN A 227 -5.34 -7.67 2.32
CA GLN A 227 -5.07 -7.32 3.72
C GLN A 227 -3.92 -6.30 3.80
N GLY A 228 -4.08 -5.21 4.56
CA GLY A 228 -3.09 -4.16 4.69
C GLY A 228 -2.91 -3.26 3.45
N ASN A 229 -3.69 -3.46 2.39
CA ASN A 229 -3.56 -2.67 1.16
C ASN A 229 -4.36 -1.36 1.25
N GLY A 230 -3.68 -0.24 1.51
CA GLY A 230 -4.28 1.11 1.61
C GLY A 230 -4.80 1.69 0.28
N GLY A 231 -4.72 0.96 -0.83
CA GLY A 231 -5.21 1.39 -2.14
C GLY A 231 -4.12 1.87 -3.09
N GLY A 232 -4.38 2.96 -3.79
CA GLY A 232 -3.53 3.55 -4.83
C GLY A 232 -4.34 4.16 -5.97
N LEU A 233 -3.92 3.93 -7.21
CA LEU A 233 -4.56 4.49 -8.40
C LEU A 233 -5.95 3.90 -8.65
N LEU A 234 -6.93 4.78 -8.87
CA LEU A 234 -8.30 4.39 -9.22
C LEU A 234 -8.35 3.64 -10.56
N ASP A 235 -7.60 4.08 -11.56
CA ASP A 235 -7.52 3.42 -12.86
C ASP A 235 -6.83 2.05 -12.79
N ALA A 236 -5.90 1.85 -11.86
CA ALA A 236 -5.33 0.52 -11.59
C ALA A 236 -6.38 -0.41 -10.98
N ALA A 237 -7.21 0.09 -10.05
CA ALA A 237 -8.32 -0.70 -9.51
C ALA A 237 -9.34 -1.08 -10.59
N GLN A 238 -9.68 -0.17 -11.51
CA GLN A 238 -10.53 -0.47 -12.66
C GLN A 238 -9.92 -1.58 -13.52
N ARG A 239 -8.65 -1.43 -13.92
CA ARG A 239 -7.99 -2.43 -14.78
C ARG A 239 -7.87 -3.80 -14.11
N LEU A 240 -7.67 -3.84 -12.77
CA LEU A 240 -7.65 -5.10 -12.05
C LEU A 240 -9.04 -5.72 -11.89
N ALA A 241 -10.07 -4.91 -11.66
CA ALA A 241 -11.45 -5.41 -11.62
C ALA A 241 -11.87 -5.99 -12.98
N ASP A 242 -11.39 -5.41 -14.09
CA ASP A 242 -11.61 -5.88 -15.45
C ASP A 242 -11.02 -7.29 -15.72
N GLU A 243 -10.00 -7.72 -14.97
CA GLU A 243 -9.47 -9.09 -15.03
C GLU A 243 -10.47 -10.15 -14.48
N PHE A 244 -11.42 -9.71 -13.67
CA PHE A 244 -12.37 -10.58 -12.97
C PHE A 244 -13.81 -10.44 -13.45
N LEU A 245 -14.17 -9.32 -14.09
CA LEU A 245 -15.54 -9.00 -14.47
C LEU A 245 -15.69 -9.06 -16.00
N SER A 246 -16.70 -9.80 -16.47
CA SER A 246 -16.99 -9.96 -17.90
C SER A 246 -17.95 -8.88 -18.42
N GLY A 247 -17.89 -8.60 -19.70
CA GLY A 247 -18.78 -7.65 -20.39
C GLY A 247 -18.53 -6.19 -20.00
N GLU A 248 -19.54 -5.33 -20.18
CA GLU A 248 -19.46 -3.90 -19.89
C GLU A 248 -19.98 -3.55 -18.47
N LYS A 249 -19.69 -4.41 -17.49
CA LYS A 249 -20.13 -4.19 -16.11
C LYS A 249 -19.51 -2.94 -15.53
N LEU A 250 -20.35 -2.11 -14.87
CA LEU A 250 -19.86 -0.97 -14.11
C LEU A 250 -18.95 -1.44 -12.97
N ILE A 251 -17.75 -0.91 -12.88
CA ILE A 251 -16.81 -1.19 -11.79
C ILE A 251 -16.96 -0.16 -10.66
N VAL A 252 -17.00 1.12 -11.02
CA VAL A 252 -17.11 2.23 -10.10
C VAL A 252 -17.60 3.46 -10.86
N TYR A 253 -18.34 4.35 -10.23
CA TYR A 253 -18.54 5.69 -10.76
C TYR A 253 -18.12 6.74 -9.74
N SER A 254 -17.69 7.88 -10.26
CA SER A 254 -17.33 9.03 -9.44
C SER A 254 -18.12 10.26 -9.87
N GLU A 255 -18.44 11.14 -8.92
CA GLU A 255 -19.06 12.42 -9.18
C GLU A 255 -18.63 13.45 -8.12
N GLY A 256 -18.60 14.71 -8.51
CA GLY A 256 -18.23 15.83 -7.64
C GLY A 256 -18.80 17.14 -8.13
N ARG A 257 -18.67 18.18 -7.33
CA ARG A 257 -19.22 19.50 -7.66
C ARG A 257 -18.78 20.04 -9.02
N ALA A 258 -17.51 19.85 -9.36
CA ALA A 258 -16.90 20.31 -10.62
C ALA A 258 -16.70 19.17 -11.64
N GLN A 259 -17.17 17.96 -11.33
CA GLN A 259 -17.02 16.79 -12.17
C GLN A 259 -18.37 16.09 -12.31
N PRO A 260 -18.92 15.99 -13.53
CA PRO A 260 -20.10 15.19 -13.76
C PRO A 260 -19.80 13.72 -13.47
N ARG A 261 -20.87 12.94 -13.31
CA ARG A 261 -20.75 11.49 -13.13
C ARG A 261 -19.90 10.86 -14.23
N ASN A 262 -18.85 10.16 -13.81
CA ASN A 262 -17.95 9.40 -14.67
C ASN A 262 -18.03 7.92 -14.32
N ASN A 263 -18.49 7.10 -15.25
CA ASN A 263 -18.59 5.65 -15.09
C ASN A 263 -17.33 4.99 -15.63
N LEU A 264 -16.74 4.10 -14.83
CA LEU A 264 -15.65 3.24 -15.24
C LEU A 264 -16.15 1.80 -15.30
N ASN A 265 -16.15 1.23 -16.48
CA ASN A 265 -16.69 -0.08 -16.76
C ASN A 265 -15.57 -1.09 -17.06
N ALA A 266 -15.86 -2.37 -16.91
CA ALA A 266 -15.11 -3.45 -17.53
C ALA A 266 -15.27 -3.37 -19.05
N GLY A 267 -14.33 -3.88 -19.81
CA GLY A 267 -14.39 -3.76 -21.27
C GLY A 267 -13.51 -4.72 -22.03
N LYS A 268 -12.50 -5.30 -21.40
CA LYS A 268 -11.61 -6.29 -22.01
C LYS A 268 -11.93 -7.68 -21.49
N LYS A 269 -11.53 -8.70 -22.23
CA LYS A 269 -11.60 -10.07 -21.74
C LYS A 269 -10.51 -10.26 -20.69
N GLY A 270 -10.94 -10.46 -19.44
CA GLY A 270 -10.08 -10.68 -18.30
C GLY A 270 -9.49 -12.09 -18.25
N LEU A 271 -8.46 -12.27 -17.45
CA LEU A 271 -7.79 -13.57 -17.30
C LEU A 271 -8.51 -14.52 -16.34
N TRP A 272 -9.37 -14.01 -15.44
CA TRP A 272 -10.07 -14.80 -14.43
C TRP A 272 -11.54 -14.37 -14.27
N GLU A 273 -12.30 -14.31 -15.39
CA GLU A 273 -13.72 -13.94 -15.38
C GLU A 273 -14.63 -15.04 -14.81
N SER A 274 -14.15 -16.28 -14.73
CA SER A 274 -14.87 -17.44 -14.19
C SER A 274 -13.97 -18.26 -13.29
N GLY A 275 -14.57 -19.12 -12.47
CA GLY A 275 -13.89 -19.87 -11.42
C GLY A 275 -13.99 -19.16 -10.07
N SER A 276 -13.78 -19.90 -8.98
CA SER A 276 -13.92 -19.35 -7.62
C SER A 276 -12.94 -18.21 -7.37
N LEU A 277 -13.45 -17.12 -6.84
CA LEU A 277 -12.68 -15.93 -6.47
C LEU A 277 -13.03 -15.52 -5.03
N ILE A 278 -12.04 -15.53 -4.16
CA ILE A 278 -12.17 -15.01 -2.79
C ILE A 278 -11.19 -13.85 -2.63
N LEU A 279 -11.69 -12.68 -2.20
CA LEU A 279 -10.88 -11.55 -1.81
C LEU A 279 -10.74 -11.54 -0.28
N LEU A 280 -9.51 -11.40 0.20
CA LEU A 280 -9.24 -11.22 1.62
C LEU A 280 -9.14 -9.74 1.95
N THR A 281 -9.86 -9.29 2.97
CA THR A 281 -9.85 -7.90 3.44
C THR A 281 -9.67 -7.80 4.94
N ASP A 282 -9.08 -6.70 5.37
CA ASP A 282 -8.99 -6.29 6.77
C ASP A 282 -9.35 -4.81 6.93
N GLU A 283 -9.25 -4.32 8.15
CA GLU A 283 -9.54 -2.93 8.54
C GLU A 283 -8.61 -1.88 7.90
N TYR A 284 -7.48 -2.30 7.32
CA TYR A 284 -6.51 -1.45 6.62
C TYR A 284 -6.71 -1.44 5.10
N ALA A 285 -7.51 -2.37 4.56
CA ALA A 285 -7.85 -2.38 3.15
C ALA A 285 -8.71 -1.15 2.82
N ALA A 286 -8.23 -0.25 1.95
CA ALA A 286 -8.84 1.06 1.73
C ALA A 286 -8.85 1.50 0.27
N SER A 287 -9.75 2.47 -0.07
CA SER A 287 -9.73 3.19 -1.36
C SER A 287 -9.81 2.25 -2.58
N ALA A 288 -8.76 2.13 -3.39
CA ALA A 288 -8.70 1.25 -4.57
C ALA A 288 -9.00 -0.22 -4.23
N SER A 289 -8.59 -0.69 -3.04
CA SER A 289 -8.96 -2.03 -2.53
C SER A 289 -10.47 -2.15 -2.33
N GLU A 290 -11.13 -1.08 -1.89
CA GLU A 290 -12.57 -1.05 -1.68
C GLU A 290 -13.34 -0.92 -3.00
N ILE A 291 -12.74 -0.28 -4.00
CA ILE A 291 -13.28 -0.25 -5.37
C ILE A 291 -13.31 -1.67 -5.95
N LEU A 292 -12.19 -2.39 -5.86
CA LEU A 292 -12.10 -3.76 -6.36
C LEU A 292 -13.05 -4.69 -5.59
N SER A 293 -12.97 -4.71 -4.25
CA SER A 293 -13.81 -5.60 -3.43
C SER A 293 -15.28 -5.25 -3.55
N GLY A 294 -15.64 -3.97 -3.61
CA GLY A 294 -17.01 -3.52 -3.83
C GLY A 294 -17.58 -3.93 -5.18
N ALA A 295 -16.79 -3.82 -6.24
CA ALA A 295 -17.20 -4.26 -7.58
C ALA A 295 -17.41 -5.78 -7.64
N ILE A 296 -16.49 -6.56 -7.09
CA ILE A 296 -16.60 -8.03 -7.04
C ILE A 296 -17.82 -8.47 -6.20
N GLN A 297 -18.05 -7.84 -5.05
CA GLN A 297 -19.19 -8.13 -4.18
C GLN A 297 -20.52 -7.75 -4.84
N ASP A 298 -20.63 -6.54 -5.40
CA ASP A 298 -21.88 -6.03 -5.97
C ASP A 298 -22.33 -6.78 -7.22
N TRP A 299 -21.39 -7.33 -7.98
CA TRP A 299 -21.69 -8.19 -9.13
C TRP A 299 -21.81 -9.67 -8.77
N ASP A 300 -21.76 -10.03 -7.49
CA ASP A 300 -21.80 -11.44 -7.06
C ASP A 300 -20.73 -12.31 -7.76
N ARG A 301 -19.60 -11.69 -8.18
CA ARG A 301 -18.53 -12.37 -8.91
C ARG A 301 -17.66 -13.20 -7.97
N GLY A 302 -17.53 -12.81 -6.73
CA GLY A 302 -16.68 -13.45 -5.75
C GLY A 302 -17.16 -13.19 -4.33
N MET A 303 -16.42 -13.73 -3.39
CA MET A 303 -16.70 -13.67 -1.95
C MET A 303 -15.64 -12.81 -1.26
N ILE A 304 -16.06 -11.98 -0.32
CA ILE A 304 -15.18 -11.22 0.56
C ILE A 304 -15.06 -11.94 1.90
N VAL A 305 -13.86 -12.28 2.31
CA VAL A 305 -13.57 -12.98 3.57
C VAL A 305 -12.64 -12.14 4.42
N GLY A 306 -12.96 -11.96 5.69
CA GLY A 306 -12.12 -11.21 6.62
C GLY A 306 -12.87 -10.23 7.48
N ARG A 307 -12.40 -8.98 7.53
CA ARG A 307 -13.00 -7.91 8.32
C ARG A 307 -13.42 -6.73 7.44
N ARG A 308 -14.28 -5.88 8.01
CA ARG A 308 -14.78 -4.67 7.34
C ARG A 308 -13.61 -3.75 7.00
N THR A 309 -13.61 -3.25 5.77
CA THR A 309 -12.56 -2.36 5.26
C THR A 309 -12.60 -0.97 5.91
N TYR A 310 -11.69 -0.10 5.52
CA TYR A 310 -11.45 1.20 6.15
C TYR A 310 -12.60 2.20 5.97
N GLY A 311 -13.22 2.26 4.79
CA GLY A 311 -14.26 3.22 4.48
C GLY A 311 -13.76 4.54 3.90
N LYS A 312 -12.91 4.49 2.86
CA LYS A 312 -12.44 5.67 2.12
C LYS A 312 -13.07 5.71 0.73
N GLY A 313 -14.11 6.55 0.57
CA GLY A 313 -14.91 6.71 -0.65
C GLY A 313 -14.67 8.03 -1.40
N LEU A 314 -13.51 8.66 -1.21
CA LEU A 314 -13.14 9.96 -1.78
C LEU A 314 -12.05 9.80 -2.84
N VAL A 315 -12.13 10.60 -3.91
CA VAL A 315 -11.14 10.65 -4.99
C VAL A 315 -10.28 11.89 -4.82
N GLN A 316 -8.98 11.68 -4.61
CA GLN A 316 -7.99 12.76 -4.60
C GLN A 316 -7.36 12.92 -6.00
N ARG A 317 -7.11 14.17 -6.38
CA ARG A 317 -6.30 14.50 -7.56
C ARG A 317 -5.04 15.24 -7.14
N PRO A 318 -3.87 14.83 -7.65
CA PRO A 318 -2.66 15.62 -7.53
C PRO A 318 -2.77 16.87 -8.40
N ILE A 319 -2.38 18.02 -7.85
CA ILE A 319 -2.32 19.32 -8.53
C ILE A 319 -0.97 19.91 -8.21
N ASP A 320 -0.13 20.06 -9.23
CA ASP A 320 1.20 20.64 -9.09
C ASP A 320 1.11 22.16 -8.91
N LEU A 321 1.87 22.69 -7.98
CA LEU A 321 2.00 24.12 -7.72
C LEU A 321 3.23 24.70 -8.42
N THR A 322 3.26 26.01 -8.56
CA THR A 322 4.27 26.72 -9.37
C THR A 322 5.69 26.61 -8.83
N ASP A 323 5.86 26.35 -7.55
CA ASP A 323 7.17 26.15 -6.89
C ASP A 323 7.67 24.70 -6.96
N GLY A 324 6.86 23.78 -7.51
CA GLY A 324 7.14 22.36 -7.62
C GLY A 324 6.60 21.52 -6.46
N SER A 325 5.94 22.14 -5.48
CA SER A 325 5.16 21.43 -4.48
C SER A 325 3.83 20.91 -5.09
N GLN A 326 3.10 20.07 -4.37
CA GLN A 326 1.87 19.45 -4.86
C GLN A 326 0.78 19.44 -3.78
N ILE A 327 -0.45 19.64 -4.18
CA ILE A 327 -1.59 19.31 -3.31
C ILE A 327 -2.32 18.07 -3.84
N ARG A 328 -2.71 17.18 -2.94
CA ARG A 328 -3.69 16.11 -3.23
C ARG A 328 -5.03 16.60 -2.72
N LEU A 329 -5.91 17.00 -3.63
CA LEU A 329 -7.20 17.59 -3.31
C LEU A 329 -8.33 16.59 -3.56
N THR A 330 -9.24 16.43 -2.61
CA THR A 330 -10.49 15.69 -2.80
C THR A 330 -11.39 16.43 -3.78
N THR A 331 -11.67 15.81 -4.93
CA THR A 331 -12.44 16.41 -6.03
C THR A 331 -13.75 15.71 -6.34
N ALA A 332 -13.91 14.45 -5.91
CA ALA A 332 -15.11 13.66 -6.16
C ALA A 332 -15.33 12.61 -5.06
N ARG A 333 -16.56 12.12 -4.99
CA ARG A 333 -16.93 10.89 -4.29
C ARG A 333 -17.00 9.75 -5.28
N TYR A 334 -16.72 8.53 -4.84
CA TYR A 334 -16.97 7.37 -5.66
C TYR A 334 -17.99 6.42 -5.03
N TYR A 335 -18.62 5.65 -5.90
CA TYR A 335 -19.71 4.76 -5.57
C TYR A 335 -19.49 3.40 -6.23
N THR A 336 -19.86 2.34 -5.53
CA THR A 336 -19.81 0.98 -6.05
C THR A 336 -20.91 0.73 -7.10
N PRO A 337 -20.90 -0.38 -7.84
CA PRO A 337 -21.92 -0.68 -8.86
C PRO A 337 -23.36 -0.68 -8.35
N SER A 338 -23.61 -1.05 -7.12
CA SER A 338 -24.94 -0.98 -6.50
C SER A 338 -25.34 0.41 -6.02
N GLY A 339 -24.48 1.41 -6.19
CA GLY A 339 -24.72 2.79 -5.79
C GLY A 339 -24.33 3.11 -4.34
N ARG A 340 -23.64 2.22 -3.64
CA ARG A 340 -23.18 2.47 -2.27
C ARG A 340 -22.11 3.55 -2.24
N PHE A 341 -22.30 4.55 -1.40
CA PHE A 341 -21.23 5.44 -0.94
C PHE A 341 -20.62 4.81 0.32
N ILE A 342 -19.37 4.40 0.24
CA ILE A 342 -18.73 3.59 1.29
C ILE A 342 -17.93 4.41 2.30
N GLN A 343 -17.82 5.74 2.09
CA GLN A 343 -17.08 6.63 2.97
C GLN A 343 -17.65 6.59 4.39
N LYS A 344 -16.78 6.36 5.38
CA LYS A 344 -17.15 6.56 6.79
C LYS A 344 -17.33 8.05 7.11
N PRO A 345 -18.20 8.43 8.06
CA PRO A 345 -18.40 9.83 8.46
C PRO A 345 -17.09 10.51 8.89
N TYR A 346 -16.91 11.78 8.54
CA TYR A 346 -15.74 12.59 8.93
C TYR A 346 -16.14 14.00 9.42
N ASP A 347 -17.39 14.16 9.85
CA ASP A 347 -17.86 15.41 10.48
C ASP A 347 -17.12 15.72 11.78
N ASN A 348 -16.59 14.69 12.45
CA ASN A 348 -15.71 14.79 13.60
C ASN A 348 -14.35 14.17 13.22
N LEU A 349 -13.33 15.00 12.99
CA LEU A 349 -12.00 14.57 12.57
C LEU A 349 -11.28 13.73 13.64
N GLU A 350 -11.42 14.07 14.92
CA GLU A 350 -10.81 13.30 16.02
C GLU A 350 -11.36 11.87 16.05
N ALA A 351 -12.68 11.71 15.96
CA ALA A 351 -13.31 10.39 15.87
C ALA A 351 -12.95 9.66 14.57
N TYR A 352 -12.72 10.39 13.48
CA TYR A 352 -12.28 9.81 12.21
C TYR A 352 -10.88 9.21 12.30
N GLU A 353 -9.95 9.91 12.93
CA GLU A 353 -8.57 9.47 13.15
C GLU A 353 -8.49 8.30 14.13
N ASP A 354 -9.30 8.32 15.20
CA ASP A 354 -9.35 7.27 16.22
C ASP A 354 -10.28 6.09 15.85
N ASP A 355 -10.84 6.06 14.64
CA ASP A 355 -11.85 5.08 14.20
C ASP A 355 -11.45 3.63 14.47
N LEU A 356 -10.21 3.23 14.16
CA LEU A 356 -9.76 1.86 14.38
C LEU A 356 -9.77 1.49 15.87
N ASN A 357 -9.36 2.40 16.75
CA ASN A 357 -9.41 2.17 18.20
C ASN A 357 -10.87 2.11 18.70
N ILE A 358 -11.73 2.98 18.17
CA ILE A 358 -13.17 2.96 18.47
C ILE A 358 -13.80 1.64 18.05
N ARG A 359 -13.51 1.17 16.83
CA ARG A 359 -13.99 -0.12 16.31
C ARG A 359 -13.49 -1.29 17.16
N PHE A 360 -12.21 -1.27 17.56
CA PHE A 360 -11.63 -2.27 18.46
C PHE A 360 -12.32 -2.29 19.82
N LYS A 361 -12.46 -1.13 20.47
CA LYS A 361 -13.14 -1.00 21.78
C LYS A 361 -14.61 -1.43 21.74
N ASN A 362 -15.27 -1.22 20.61
CA ASN A 362 -16.65 -1.66 20.38
C ASN A 362 -16.78 -3.16 20.07
N GLY A 363 -15.67 -3.92 20.02
CA GLY A 363 -15.65 -5.33 19.77
C GLY A 363 -15.86 -5.71 18.29
N GLU A 364 -15.77 -4.76 17.37
CA GLU A 364 -16.00 -5.00 15.95
C GLU A 364 -15.03 -6.01 15.34
N PHE A 365 -13.81 -6.07 15.83
CA PHE A 365 -12.80 -7.01 15.32
C PHE A 365 -12.96 -8.44 15.86
N SER A 366 -13.76 -8.60 16.92
CA SER A 366 -13.97 -9.90 17.58
C SER A 366 -15.35 -10.50 17.30
N HIS A 367 -16.36 -9.65 17.03
CA HIS A 367 -17.76 -10.07 16.91
C HIS A 367 -18.47 -9.36 15.74
N ALA A 368 -18.96 -10.15 14.78
CA ALA A 368 -19.73 -9.62 13.63
C ALA A 368 -20.95 -8.80 14.05
N ASP A 369 -21.64 -9.22 15.12
CA ASP A 369 -22.87 -8.56 15.63
C ASP A 369 -22.61 -7.19 16.28
N SER A 370 -21.35 -6.84 16.52
CA SER A 370 -20.96 -5.50 17.02
C SER A 370 -21.06 -4.43 15.95
N ILE A 371 -21.11 -4.83 14.67
CA ILE A 371 -21.20 -3.91 13.54
C ILE A 371 -22.67 -3.56 13.30
N LYS A 372 -23.07 -2.34 13.70
CA LYS A 372 -24.44 -1.84 13.55
C LYS A 372 -24.47 -0.73 12.51
N LEU A 373 -25.04 -1.02 11.36
CA LEU A 373 -25.28 -0.04 10.30
C LEU A 373 -26.78 0.22 10.17
N PRO A 374 -27.21 1.50 9.99
CA PRO A 374 -28.62 1.83 9.86
C PRO A 374 -29.24 1.25 8.59
N ASP A 375 -30.53 0.95 8.64
CA ASP A 375 -31.28 0.39 7.50
C ASP A 375 -31.25 1.27 6.24
N SER A 376 -31.09 2.59 6.41
CA SER A 376 -30.93 3.54 5.32
C SER A 376 -29.66 3.33 4.47
N LEU A 377 -28.70 2.58 4.98
CA LEU A 377 -27.45 2.24 4.30
C LEU A 377 -27.45 0.82 3.69
N LYS A 378 -28.62 0.14 3.68
CA LYS A 378 -28.78 -1.16 3.05
C LYS A 378 -28.95 -1.01 1.54
N TYR A 379 -28.25 -1.82 0.79
CA TYR A 379 -28.31 -1.97 -0.66
C TYR A 379 -28.41 -3.45 -1.01
N GLN A 380 -28.56 -3.75 -2.27
CA GLN A 380 -28.59 -5.14 -2.77
C GLN A 380 -27.57 -5.32 -3.88
N THR A 381 -26.94 -6.49 -3.90
CA THR A 381 -26.08 -6.89 -5.03
C THR A 381 -26.88 -7.00 -6.32
N ASN A 382 -26.23 -6.89 -7.46
CA ASN A 382 -26.91 -6.74 -8.75
C ASN A 382 -27.57 -8.03 -9.24
N ILE A 383 -27.02 -9.21 -8.93
CA ILE A 383 -27.50 -10.50 -9.47
C ILE A 383 -28.32 -11.26 -8.41
N THR A 384 -27.70 -11.66 -7.31
CA THR A 384 -28.33 -12.53 -6.30
C THR A 384 -29.16 -11.78 -5.25
N LYS A 385 -29.11 -10.43 -5.26
CA LYS A 385 -29.87 -9.56 -4.35
C LYS A 385 -29.51 -9.76 -2.86
N ARG A 386 -28.26 -10.15 -2.58
CA ARG A 386 -27.75 -10.20 -1.19
C ARG A 386 -27.72 -8.78 -0.61
N THR A 387 -27.98 -8.67 0.69
CA THR A 387 -27.87 -7.38 1.39
C THR A 387 -26.40 -7.01 1.58
N VAL A 388 -26.06 -5.78 1.19
CA VAL A 388 -24.76 -5.14 1.38
C VAL A 388 -24.96 -3.74 1.96
N TYR A 389 -23.92 -3.13 2.51
CA TYR A 389 -24.03 -1.87 3.24
C TYR A 389 -23.09 -0.81 2.66
N GLY A 390 -23.52 0.45 2.75
CA GLY A 390 -22.72 1.65 2.53
C GLY A 390 -22.32 2.34 3.84
N GLY A 391 -21.66 3.49 3.75
CA GLY A 391 -21.41 4.40 4.87
C GLY A 391 -20.30 4.00 5.84
N GLY A 392 -19.48 3.00 5.52
CA GLY A 392 -18.41 2.58 6.43
C GLY A 392 -17.53 1.45 5.91
N GLY A 393 -17.18 1.48 4.62
CA GLY A 393 -16.35 0.45 3.99
C GLY A 393 -17.14 -0.74 3.43
N ILE A 394 -16.41 -1.75 3.01
CA ILE A 394 -16.96 -3.01 2.47
C ILE A 394 -17.05 -4.04 3.60
N MET A 395 -18.27 -4.50 3.87
CA MET A 395 -18.53 -5.57 4.81
C MET A 395 -18.15 -6.91 4.18
N PRO A 396 -17.42 -7.80 4.89
CA PRO A 396 -17.14 -9.14 4.36
C PRO A 396 -18.42 -9.99 4.29
N ASP A 397 -18.46 -10.93 3.35
CA ASP A 397 -19.50 -11.95 3.27
C ASP A 397 -19.29 -13.04 4.35
N ILE A 398 -18.03 -13.29 4.70
CA ILE A 398 -17.64 -14.14 5.83
C ILE A 398 -16.73 -13.35 6.74
N PHE A 399 -17.22 -13.06 7.92
CA PHE A 399 -16.43 -12.39 8.95
C PHE A 399 -15.45 -13.37 9.61
N VAL A 400 -14.22 -12.91 9.83
CA VAL A 400 -13.18 -13.64 10.55
C VAL A 400 -12.70 -12.76 11.70
N PRO A 401 -12.93 -13.16 12.96
CA PRO A 401 -12.46 -12.40 14.11
C PRO A 401 -10.93 -12.38 14.18
N ILE A 402 -10.39 -11.33 14.80
CA ILE A 402 -8.96 -11.29 15.11
C ILE A 402 -8.67 -12.24 16.26
N ASP A 403 -7.68 -13.11 16.09
CA ASP A 403 -7.15 -13.93 17.18
C ASP A 403 -6.01 -13.20 17.89
N THR A 404 -6.28 -12.75 19.11
CA THR A 404 -5.28 -12.10 19.96
C THR A 404 -4.72 -13.05 21.02
N SER A 405 -5.11 -14.33 21.04
CA SER A 405 -4.75 -15.27 22.10
C SER A 405 -3.24 -15.48 22.27
N ALA A 406 -2.49 -15.39 21.17
CA ALA A 406 -1.04 -15.50 21.14
C ALA A 406 -0.32 -14.14 21.10
N SER A 407 -1.04 -13.02 21.04
CA SER A 407 -0.45 -11.67 20.97
C SER A 407 -0.43 -11.04 22.36
N THR A 408 0.74 -10.97 22.96
CA THR A 408 0.96 -10.37 24.29
C THR A 408 1.64 -9.01 24.17
N ASP A 409 1.63 -8.21 25.25
CA ASP A 409 2.35 -6.93 25.27
C ASP A 409 3.84 -7.13 25.00
N TYR A 410 4.46 -8.12 25.65
CA TYR A 410 5.87 -8.45 25.42
C TYR A 410 6.16 -8.80 23.95
N PHE A 411 5.26 -9.57 23.29
CA PHE A 411 5.39 -9.84 21.86
C PHE A 411 5.28 -8.56 21.03
N SER A 412 4.33 -7.69 21.37
CA SER A 412 4.14 -6.40 20.68
C SER A 412 5.36 -5.50 20.81
N ASP A 413 5.94 -5.41 22.00
CA ASP A 413 7.17 -4.65 22.25
C ASP A 413 8.35 -5.18 21.44
N LEU A 414 8.52 -6.52 21.37
CA LEU A 414 9.55 -7.14 20.53
C LEU A 414 9.42 -6.81 19.05
N ILE A 415 8.17 -6.72 18.55
CA ILE A 415 7.89 -6.37 17.14
C ILE A 415 8.13 -4.88 16.91
N GLN A 416 7.54 -4.01 17.75
CA GLN A 416 7.61 -2.56 17.61
C GLN A 416 9.04 -2.03 17.81
N GLY A 417 9.80 -2.62 18.73
CA GLY A 417 11.22 -2.34 18.92
C GLY A 417 12.13 -2.82 17.78
N GLY A 418 11.56 -3.53 16.78
CA GLY A 418 12.32 -4.04 15.63
C GLY A 418 13.32 -5.15 15.97
N HIS A 419 13.22 -5.75 17.16
CA HIS A 419 14.20 -6.73 17.66
C HIS A 419 14.26 -7.99 16.79
N LEU A 420 13.11 -8.48 16.31
CA LEU A 420 13.08 -9.65 15.42
C LEU A 420 13.82 -9.39 14.12
N THR A 421 13.55 -8.27 13.49
CA THR A 421 14.15 -7.92 12.20
C THR A 421 15.65 -7.71 12.32
N SER A 422 16.08 -6.98 13.35
CA SER A 422 17.50 -6.69 13.58
C SER A 422 18.30 -7.94 13.93
N PHE A 423 17.76 -8.79 14.81
CA PHE A 423 18.39 -10.07 15.15
C PHE A 423 18.46 -11.00 13.94
N SER A 424 17.36 -11.14 13.19
CA SER A 424 17.32 -12.00 12.00
C SER A 424 18.36 -11.57 10.97
N LEU A 425 18.52 -10.29 10.75
CA LEU A 425 19.51 -9.75 9.84
C LEU A 425 20.94 -10.05 10.30
N GLU A 426 21.26 -9.88 11.61
CA GLU A 426 22.55 -10.28 12.15
C GLU A 426 22.81 -11.78 12.02
N TYR A 427 21.79 -12.58 12.30
CA TYR A 427 21.88 -14.02 12.20
C TYR A 427 22.16 -14.47 10.75
N VAL A 428 21.42 -13.89 9.79
CA VAL A 428 21.63 -14.16 8.36
C VAL A 428 23.03 -13.68 7.90
N ASP A 429 23.47 -12.49 8.30
CA ASP A 429 24.82 -11.99 7.94
C ASP A 429 25.93 -12.95 8.42
N LYS A 430 25.78 -13.50 9.62
CA LYS A 430 26.74 -14.44 10.18
C LYS A 430 26.70 -15.83 9.54
N ASN A 431 25.50 -16.32 9.21
CA ASN A 431 25.25 -17.73 8.92
C ASN A 431 24.82 -18.01 7.48
N ARG A 432 24.71 -17.01 6.59
CA ARG A 432 24.20 -17.13 5.21
C ARG A 432 24.82 -18.32 4.45
N ASP A 433 26.14 -18.39 4.40
CA ASP A 433 26.84 -19.46 3.68
C ASP A 433 26.50 -20.86 4.26
N ALA A 434 26.42 -20.98 5.59
CA ALA A 434 26.08 -22.24 6.27
C ALA A 434 24.62 -22.65 6.05
N ILE A 435 23.69 -21.66 6.02
CA ILE A 435 22.28 -21.90 5.76
C ILE A 435 22.10 -22.41 4.32
N PHE A 436 22.70 -21.76 3.31
CA PHE A 436 22.61 -22.21 1.92
C PHE A 436 23.36 -23.54 1.67
N ALA A 437 24.42 -23.83 2.42
CA ALA A 437 25.09 -25.14 2.34
C ALA A 437 24.21 -26.27 2.90
N LYS A 438 23.34 -25.97 3.87
CA LYS A 438 22.44 -26.95 4.51
C LYS A 438 21.08 -27.03 3.83
N TYR A 439 20.57 -25.91 3.31
CA TYR A 439 19.27 -25.78 2.67
C TYR A 439 19.48 -25.07 1.33
N ALA A 440 19.66 -25.86 0.26
CA ALA A 440 19.96 -25.31 -1.06
C ALA A 440 18.76 -24.58 -1.70
N THR A 441 17.54 -24.92 -1.29
CA THR A 441 16.29 -24.33 -1.77
C THR A 441 15.43 -23.81 -0.63
N PHE A 442 14.52 -22.91 -0.97
CA PHE A 442 13.52 -22.42 -0.02
C PHE A 442 12.63 -23.56 0.53
N ASP A 443 12.22 -24.49 -0.33
CA ASP A 443 11.36 -25.62 0.08
C ASP A 443 12.07 -26.48 1.14
N GLU A 444 13.37 -26.74 0.99
CA GLU A 444 14.16 -27.45 1.99
C GLU A 444 14.25 -26.66 3.30
N PHE A 445 14.45 -25.35 3.23
CA PHE A 445 14.44 -24.47 4.39
C PHE A 445 13.04 -24.44 5.06
N LYS A 446 11.98 -24.23 4.28
CA LYS A 446 10.60 -24.20 4.79
C LYS A 446 10.27 -25.48 5.53
N LYS A 447 10.65 -26.65 4.97
CA LYS A 447 10.34 -27.96 5.55
C LYS A 447 11.21 -28.30 6.77
N ASN A 448 12.51 -27.99 6.74
CA ASN A 448 13.48 -28.58 7.67
C ASN A 448 14.13 -27.60 8.65
N PHE A 449 14.08 -26.27 8.38
CA PHE A 449 14.60 -25.30 9.32
C PHE A 449 13.63 -25.08 10.46
N THR A 450 14.12 -25.22 11.68
CA THR A 450 13.31 -25.02 12.90
C THR A 450 13.99 -24.00 13.80
N ILE A 451 13.19 -23.14 14.41
CA ILE A 451 13.64 -22.25 15.49
C ILE A 451 13.66 -23.09 16.76
N ASP A 452 14.83 -23.59 17.12
CA ASP A 452 15.04 -24.40 18.31
C ASP A 452 15.27 -23.56 19.59
N LYS A 453 15.43 -24.24 20.72
CA LYS A 453 15.66 -23.56 22.00
C LYS A 453 16.95 -22.73 21.97
N LYS A 454 18.02 -23.22 21.38
CA LYS A 454 19.29 -22.51 21.28
C LYS A 454 19.15 -21.21 20.51
N PHE A 455 18.44 -21.24 19.39
CA PHE A 455 18.16 -20.06 18.59
C PHE A 455 17.35 -19.02 19.41
N MET A 456 16.34 -19.47 20.17
CA MET A 456 15.54 -18.59 21.01
C MET A 456 16.36 -18.00 22.17
N ASP A 457 17.22 -18.79 22.81
CA ASP A 457 18.11 -18.31 23.86
C ASP A 457 19.10 -17.24 23.32
N GLU A 458 19.63 -17.42 22.09
CA GLU A 458 20.47 -16.42 21.41
C GLU A 458 19.67 -15.12 21.12
N PHE A 459 18.42 -15.24 20.69
CA PHE A 459 17.54 -14.09 20.46
C PHE A 459 17.25 -13.33 21.74
N LEU A 460 16.86 -14.00 22.81
CA LEU A 460 16.57 -13.36 24.09
C LEU A 460 17.81 -12.66 24.69
N ALA A 461 18.98 -13.29 24.58
CA ALA A 461 20.25 -12.66 25.00
C ALA A 461 20.60 -11.43 24.14
N TYR A 462 20.25 -11.45 22.85
CA TYR A 462 20.38 -10.29 21.98
C TYR A 462 19.47 -9.14 22.44
N VAL A 463 18.18 -9.42 22.71
CA VAL A 463 17.22 -8.41 23.18
C VAL A 463 17.67 -7.79 24.50
N GLU A 464 18.04 -8.59 25.50
CA GLU A 464 18.53 -8.12 26.79
C GLU A 464 19.77 -7.19 26.68
N LYS A 465 20.62 -7.47 25.68
CA LYS A 465 21.80 -6.65 25.43
C LYS A 465 21.49 -5.32 24.75
N GLU A 466 20.61 -5.35 23.72
CA GLU A 466 20.33 -4.18 22.88
C GLU A 466 19.26 -3.25 23.51
N ASP A 467 18.33 -3.82 24.29
CA ASP A 467 17.26 -3.08 24.97
C ASP A 467 17.18 -3.44 26.47
N LYS A 468 17.81 -2.63 27.29
CA LYS A 468 17.85 -2.84 28.75
C LYS A 468 16.55 -2.45 29.47
N GLU A 469 15.67 -1.71 28.78
CA GLU A 469 14.40 -1.27 29.34
C GLU A 469 13.33 -2.35 29.20
N LEU A 470 13.36 -3.11 28.09
CA LEU A 470 12.46 -4.22 27.86
C LEU A 470 12.80 -5.42 28.77
N LYS A 471 11.93 -5.67 29.75
CA LYS A 471 12.14 -6.77 30.71
C LYS A 471 11.50 -8.06 30.18
N PHE A 472 12.25 -9.15 30.24
CA PHE A 472 11.74 -10.48 29.90
C PHE A 472 10.54 -10.85 30.76
N ASN A 473 9.44 -11.25 30.11
CA ASN A 473 8.23 -11.76 30.75
C ASN A 473 8.00 -13.21 30.34
N GLU A 474 8.32 -14.15 31.23
CA GLU A 474 8.29 -15.59 30.94
C GLU A 474 6.88 -16.10 30.57
N GLU A 475 5.83 -15.62 31.26
CA GLU A 475 4.44 -16.04 31.02
C GLU A 475 3.97 -15.57 29.64
N GLN A 476 4.15 -14.28 29.34
CA GLN A 476 3.80 -13.71 28.04
C GLN A 476 4.64 -14.32 26.90
N PHE A 477 5.92 -14.56 27.15
CA PHE A 477 6.79 -15.23 26.19
C PHE A 477 6.29 -16.64 25.87
N LYS A 478 5.94 -17.47 26.87
CA LYS A 478 5.40 -18.81 26.64
C LYS A 478 4.10 -18.79 25.82
N THR A 479 3.24 -17.80 26.06
CA THR A 479 1.99 -17.61 25.32
C THR A 479 2.27 -17.31 23.85
N SER A 480 3.25 -16.45 23.55
CA SER A 480 3.56 -15.98 22.21
C SER A 480 4.65 -16.78 21.48
N GLU A 481 5.29 -17.76 22.15
CA GLU A 481 6.49 -18.43 21.63
C GLU A 481 6.27 -19.04 20.23
N GLY A 482 5.11 -19.66 20.00
CA GLY A 482 4.76 -20.28 18.71
C GLY A 482 4.69 -19.24 17.59
N LEU A 483 3.98 -18.15 17.82
CA LEU A 483 3.84 -17.03 16.88
C LEU A 483 5.19 -16.35 16.64
N LEU A 484 5.98 -16.15 17.69
CA LEU A 484 7.32 -15.58 17.61
C LEU A 484 8.24 -16.40 16.72
N LYS A 485 8.30 -17.73 16.93
CA LYS A 485 9.08 -18.67 16.12
C LYS A 485 8.68 -18.64 14.64
N LEU A 486 7.37 -18.66 14.38
CA LEU A 486 6.87 -18.60 13.00
C LEU A 486 7.30 -17.29 12.31
N ARG A 487 7.10 -16.17 13.01
CA ARG A 487 7.44 -14.83 12.49
C ARG A 487 8.94 -14.67 12.25
N MET A 488 9.78 -15.16 13.16
CA MET A 488 11.25 -15.18 12.98
C MET A 488 11.64 -16.01 11.77
N LYS A 489 11.09 -17.20 11.60
CA LYS A 489 11.36 -18.05 10.43
C LYS A 489 10.95 -17.35 9.12
N ALA A 490 9.81 -16.65 9.11
CA ALA A 490 9.36 -15.89 7.96
C ALA A 490 10.31 -14.72 7.63
N VAL A 491 10.78 -13.98 8.64
CA VAL A 491 11.75 -12.87 8.45
C VAL A 491 13.10 -13.40 7.94
N LEU A 492 13.58 -14.52 8.46
CA LEU A 492 14.78 -15.17 7.94
C LEU A 492 14.62 -15.56 6.46
N ALA A 493 13.46 -16.11 6.08
CA ALA A 493 13.16 -16.43 4.69
C ALA A 493 13.15 -15.19 3.80
N GLN A 494 12.57 -14.08 4.29
CA GLN A 494 12.61 -12.80 3.57
C GLN A 494 14.01 -12.30 3.30
N ASP A 495 14.92 -12.40 4.27
CA ASP A 495 16.30 -11.92 4.14
C ASP A 495 17.18 -12.83 3.28
N LEU A 496 16.81 -14.10 3.15
CA LEU A 496 17.53 -15.09 2.35
C LEU A 496 17.03 -15.16 0.90
N TRP A 497 15.69 -15.14 0.69
CA TRP A 497 15.06 -15.34 -0.63
C TRP A 497 14.19 -14.16 -1.09
N GLY A 498 13.30 -13.64 -0.23
CA GLY A 498 12.46 -12.50 -0.59
C GLY A 498 11.07 -12.49 0.06
N TYR A 499 10.22 -11.53 -0.38
CA TYR A 499 8.88 -11.35 0.19
C TYR A 499 7.94 -12.52 -0.10
N SER A 500 8.06 -13.17 -1.26
CA SER A 500 7.23 -14.31 -1.59
C SER A 500 7.42 -15.46 -0.60
N GLU A 501 8.65 -15.72 -0.21
CA GLU A 501 9.02 -16.76 0.74
C GLU A 501 8.64 -16.39 2.17
N PHE A 502 8.66 -15.10 2.52
CA PHE A 502 8.09 -14.62 3.78
C PHE A 502 6.61 -14.99 3.88
N TYR A 503 5.80 -14.63 2.88
CA TYR A 503 4.37 -14.91 2.89
C TYR A 503 4.05 -16.40 2.89
N GLN A 504 4.82 -17.23 2.21
CA GLN A 504 4.63 -18.68 2.22
C GLN A 504 4.83 -19.33 3.59
N ILE A 505 5.53 -18.66 4.52
CA ILE A 505 5.67 -19.10 5.92
C ILE A 505 4.67 -18.36 6.81
N TYR A 506 4.59 -17.03 6.69
CA TYR A 506 3.74 -16.19 7.53
C TYR A 506 2.25 -16.55 7.43
N ASN A 507 1.81 -16.94 6.25
CA ASN A 507 0.43 -17.30 5.96
C ASN A 507 -0.05 -18.58 6.68
N ASP A 508 0.83 -19.35 7.28
CA ASP A 508 0.43 -20.49 8.13
C ASP A 508 -0.32 -20.02 9.41
N SER A 509 -0.12 -18.74 9.83
CA SER A 509 -0.84 -18.12 10.96
C SER A 509 -1.91 -17.11 10.54
N ASN A 510 -2.17 -16.94 9.24
CA ASN A 510 -3.16 -15.99 8.76
C ASN A 510 -4.57 -16.58 8.83
N GLU A 511 -5.32 -16.27 9.89
CA GLU A 511 -6.66 -16.81 10.12
C GLU A 511 -7.65 -16.50 8.99
N ILE A 512 -7.54 -15.32 8.35
CA ILE A 512 -8.40 -14.94 7.24
C ILE A 512 -8.11 -15.83 6.03
N LEU A 513 -6.85 -16.08 5.73
CA LEU A 513 -6.46 -16.98 4.65
C LEU A 513 -6.86 -18.43 4.96
N GLN A 514 -6.64 -18.92 6.18
CA GLN A 514 -7.03 -20.27 6.57
C GLN A 514 -8.55 -20.46 6.42
N ARG A 515 -9.36 -19.48 6.83
CA ARG A 515 -10.82 -19.53 6.64
C ARG A 515 -11.21 -19.54 5.16
N ALA A 516 -10.55 -18.77 4.32
CA ALA A 516 -10.80 -18.78 2.87
C ALA A 516 -10.47 -20.16 2.23
N ILE A 517 -9.38 -20.79 2.66
CA ILE A 517 -9.02 -22.15 2.23
C ILE A 517 -10.11 -23.15 2.64
N GLU A 518 -10.58 -23.08 3.88
CA GLU A 518 -11.67 -23.93 4.37
C GLU A 518 -12.96 -23.76 3.58
N VAL A 519 -13.33 -22.53 3.24
CA VAL A 519 -14.52 -22.21 2.43
C VAL A 519 -14.48 -22.97 1.11
N ILE A 520 -13.33 -22.98 0.44
CA ILE A 520 -13.14 -23.71 -0.81
C ILE A 520 -13.19 -25.23 -0.56
N GLN A 521 -12.41 -25.73 0.39
CA GLN A 521 -12.25 -27.18 0.63
C GLN A 521 -13.55 -27.85 1.13
N LYS A 522 -14.40 -27.12 1.88
CA LYS A 522 -15.68 -27.61 2.38
C LYS A 522 -16.83 -27.42 1.38
N GLY A 523 -16.56 -26.87 0.19
CA GLY A 523 -17.57 -26.60 -0.83
C GLY A 523 -18.59 -25.53 -0.39
N GLU A 524 -18.20 -24.63 0.51
CA GLU A 524 -19.08 -23.54 0.95
C GLU A 524 -19.24 -22.48 -0.15
N TYR A 525 -18.19 -22.25 -0.95
CA TYR A 525 -18.22 -21.32 -2.07
C TYR A 525 -19.27 -21.72 -3.11
N GLU A 526 -19.31 -22.99 -3.49
CA GLU A 526 -20.22 -23.54 -4.50
C GLU A 526 -21.70 -23.45 -4.08
N LYS A 527 -21.99 -23.43 -2.76
CA LYS A 527 -23.34 -23.29 -2.22
C LYS A 527 -23.90 -21.87 -2.34
N THR A 528 -23.05 -20.88 -2.53
CA THR A 528 -23.47 -19.46 -2.55
C THR A 528 -24.09 -19.01 -3.87
N ASN A 529 -24.03 -19.82 -4.94
CA ASN A 529 -24.43 -19.46 -6.30
C ASN A 529 -23.70 -18.23 -6.89
N LEU A 530 -22.59 -17.82 -6.27
CA LEU A 530 -21.69 -16.83 -6.87
C LEU A 530 -21.09 -17.42 -8.15
N ASP A 531 -20.81 -16.60 -9.14
CA ASP A 531 -20.25 -17.01 -10.44
C ASP A 531 -21.17 -17.88 -11.33
N ARG A 532 -22.43 -18.07 -10.95
CA ARG A 532 -23.40 -18.77 -11.79
C ARG A 532 -24.06 -17.82 -12.78
N LYS A 533 -23.50 -17.69 -13.99
CA LYS A 533 -23.94 -16.91 -15.15
C LYS A 533 -23.46 -15.47 -15.16
N ASN A 534 -22.29 -15.29 -15.60
CA ASN A 534 -21.88 -14.05 -16.25
C ASN A 534 -21.76 -14.23 -17.76
#